data_13ed5624b42523e38c67ddabf6f15095
#
_entry.id   13ed5624b42523e38c67ddabf6f15095
#
_cell.length_a   1.000
_cell.length_b   1.000
_cell.length_c   1.000
_cell.angle_alpha   90.00
_cell.angle_beta   90.00
_cell.angle_gamma   90.00
#
_symmetry.space_group_name_H-M   'P 1'
#
loop_
_entity.id
_entity.type
_entity.pdbx_description
1 polymer ?
#
loop_
_entity_poly.entity_id
_entity_poly.type
_entity_poly.pdbx_seq_one_letter_code
_entity_poly.pdbx_strand_id
1 'polypeptide(L)'
;IHYDDAPDIVGISVTVDTLPRAIEIARRFREKGSIVVAGGIHVTTAFDTIPANAFDVLCIGAAEGTWPEIIKDFLDNNLKPVYRCPKLQEGNLIVSPAYDFLKKGEYLYCHVVHTSRGCPFRCDFCYNSAKAHQYLNRNIQDVLADIRAVHSRHIMFIDDNFAGNPIWTKQFLKEIMPLRLKWRAAVSINAAFDDELLDLMKKSGCQSLFIGFESINPDSVSGVHKVQNHTQEYEKAIRAIHERGIMINASFVFGMDGDTPEVFKSTLDWIVKNKIETVTSHILTPYPGTALYDRMKSEGRILTDDLTLYNTAHVVYQPRGMTRQELYQGYHWIYKEIYSLKNIWRRRPESKGIRAAYFTFNLLYRKYGKFTDMLCHLISYEKIGAIAERIAKSV
;
A
#
# COMPACT_ATOMS: atom_id res chain seq x y z
N ILE A 1 -9.43 12.68 16.51
CA ILE A 1 -10.85 12.24 16.53
C ILE A 1 -11.56 13.13 17.54
N HIS A 2 -12.61 13.81 17.10
CA HIS A 2 -13.45 14.65 17.94
C HIS A 2 -14.52 13.76 18.59
N TYR A 3 -14.25 13.29 19.81
CA TYR A 3 -15.17 12.43 20.51
C TYR A 3 -16.38 13.18 21.10
N ASP A 4 -16.34 14.52 21.10
CA ASP A 4 -17.48 15.33 21.58
C ASP A 4 -18.64 15.39 20.58
N ASP A 5 -18.38 15.09 19.32
CA ASP A 5 -19.43 14.87 18.35
C ASP A 5 -20.23 13.61 18.71
N ALA A 6 -21.53 13.66 18.51
CA ALA A 6 -22.44 12.54 18.72
C ALA A 6 -23.22 12.23 17.42
N PRO A 7 -22.53 11.71 16.38
CA PRO A 7 -23.20 11.33 15.14
C PRO A 7 -24.11 10.12 15.35
N ASP A 8 -25.16 10.01 14.57
CA ASP A 8 -26.07 8.85 14.62
C ASP A 8 -25.35 7.56 14.21
N ILE A 9 -24.49 7.64 13.16
CA ILE A 9 -23.72 6.51 12.64
C ILE A 9 -22.25 6.88 12.52
N VAL A 10 -21.36 5.95 12.93
CA VAL A 10 -19.90 6.04 12.77
C VAL A 10 -19.40 4.89 11.90
N GLY A 11 -18.84 5.20 10.74
CA GLY A 11 -18.16 4.23 9.88
C GLY A 11 -16.66 4.14 10.20
N ILE A 12 -16.14 2.94 10.47
CA ILE A 12 -14.72 2.71 10.75
C ILE A 12 -14.14 1.73 9.72
N SER A 13 -13.13 2.18 8.97
CA SER A 13 -12.35 1.30 8.09
C SER A 13 -11.21 0.65 8.88
N VAL A 14 -11.18 -0.69 8.89
CA VAL A 14 -10.30 -1.47 9.77
C VAL A 14 -9.27 -2.25 8.94
N THR A 15 -7.98 -2.05 9.27
CA THR A 15 -6.87 -2.93 8.89
C THR A 15 -6.51 -3.84 10.08
N VAL A 16 -5.68 -4.85 9.86
CA VAL A 16 -5.37 -5.84 10.90
C VAL A 16 -4.78 -5.19 12.15
N ASP A 17 -3.77 -4.35 11.98
CA ASP A 17 -3.03 -3.67 13.04
C ASP A 17 -3.83 -2.55 13.73
N THR A 18 -4.86 -2.03 13.06
CA THR A 18 -5.73 -0.98 13.62
C THR A 18 -6.96 -1.52 14.35
N LEU A 19 -7.25 -2.83 14.28
CA LEU A 19 -8.45 -3.42 14.93
C LEU A 19 -8.56 -3.08 16.43
N PRO A 20 -7.52 -3.22 17.28
CA PRO A 20 -7.64 -2.87 18.68
C PRO A 20 -8.01 -1.40 18.91
N ARG A 21 -7.43 -0.50 18.12
CA ARG A 21 -7.76 0.93 18.16
C ARG A 21 -9.17 1.22 17.65
N ALA A 22 -9.61 0.51 16.61
CA ALA A 22 -10.97 0.64 16.07
C ALA A 22 -12.02 0.23 17.11
N ILE A 23 -11.76 -0.83 17.88
CA ILE A 23 -12.63 -1.28 19.00
C ILE A 23 -12.70 -0.23 20.10
N GLU A 24 -11.58 0.39 20.47
CA GLU A 24 -11.57 1.48 21.45
C GLU A 24 -12.41 2.68 20.98
N ILE A 25 -12.25 3.08 19.71
CA ILE A 25 -13.03 4.16 19.10
C ILE A 25 -14.52 3.81 19.11
N ALA A 26 -14.86 2.59 18.69
CA ALA A 26 -16.23 2.11 18.65
C ALA A 26 -16.90 2.18 20.05
N ARG A 27 -16.21 1.70 21.08
CA ARG A 27 -16.71 1.76 22.47
C ARG A 27 -17.08 3.18 22.87
N ARG A 28 -16.20 4.17 22.60
CA ARG A 28 -16.42 5.58 22.98
C ARG A 28 -17.63 6.22 22.29
N PHE A 29 -17.84 5.91 21.00
CA PHE A 29 -19.01 6.43 20.27
C PHE A 29 -20.31 5.71 20.68
N ARG A 30 -20.26 4.41 20.94
CA ARG A 30 -21.41 3.66 21.45
C ARG A 30 -21.87 4.14 22.84
N GLU A 31 -20.95 4.53 23.73
CA GLU A 31 -21.26 5.15 25.01
C GLU A 31 -22.03 6.47 24.85
N LYS A 32 -21.95 7.11 23.68
CA LYS A 32 -22.71 8.32 23.33
C LYS A 32 -23.97 8.05 22.52
N GLY A 33 -24.31 6.79 22.29
CA GLY A 33 -25.51 6.38 21.57
C GLY A 33 -25.36 6.23 20.05
N SER A 34 -24.15 6.41 19.49
CA SER A 34 -23.92 6.18 18.07
C SER A 34 -23.95 4.70 17.71
N ILE A 35 -24.49 4.38 16.54
CA ILE A 35 -24.35 3.06 15.89
C ILE A 35 -22.97 3.00 15.20
N VAL A 36 -22.19 1.97 15.47
CA VAL A 36 -20.86 1.82 14.88
C VAL A 36 -20.80 0.69 13.86
N VAL A 37 -20.51 1.07 12.63
CA VAL A 37 -20.35 0.17 11.48
C VAL A 37 -18.86 -0.02 11.18
N ALA A 38 -18.36 -1.25 11.29
CA ALA A 38 -16.99 -1.56 10.89
C ALA A 38 -16.96 -2.17 9.50
N GLY A 39 -16.02 -1.70 8.68
CA GLY A 39 -15.75 -2.22 7.33
C GLY A 39 -14.24 -2.25 7.06
N GLY A 40 -13.87 -2.35 5.80
CA GLY A 40 -12.47 -2.37 5.37
C GLY A 40 -11.91 -3.76 5.17
N ILE A 41 -10.61 -3.83 4.87
CA ILE A 41 -9.99 -5.05 4.37
C ILE A 41 -9.96 -6.17 5.43
N HIS A 42 -9.69 -5.85 6.71
CA HIS A 42 -9.65 -6.86 7.75
C HIS A 42 -11.04 -7.44 8.04
N VAL A 43 -12.08 -6.59 8.11
CA VAL A 43 -13.47 -7.04 8.27
C VAL A 43 -13.90 -7.93 7.10
N THR A 44 -13.41 -7.63 5.89
CA THR A 44 -13.74 -8.40 4.69
C THR A 44 -13.04 -9.77 4.64
N THR A 45 -11.79 -9.85 5.03
CA THR A 45 -10.94 -11.05 4.83
C THR A 45 -10.90 -11.97 6.05
N ALA A 46 -11.06 -11.42 7.26
CA ALA A 46 -10.88 -12.10 8.53
C ALA A 46 -11.94 -11.72 9.58
N PHE A 47 -13.21 -11.56 9.17
CA PHE A 47 -14.30 -11.16 10.06
C PHE A 47 -14.48 -12.08 11.28
N ASP A 48 -14.10 -13.34 11.16
CA ASP A 48 -14.12 -14.35 12.20
C ASP A 48 -13.11 -14.10 13.33
N THR A 49 -12.14 -13.21 13.12
CA THR A 49 -11.18 -12.76 14.14
C THR A 49 -11.67 -11.55 14.94
N ILE A 50 -12.79 -10.95 14.55
CA ILE A 50 -13.36 -9.79 15.24
C ILE A 50 -14.10 -10.25 16.50
N PRO A 51 -13.78 -9.69 17.68
CA PRO A 51 -14.49 -10.04 18.90
C PRO A 51 -16.00 -9.79 18.80
N ALA A 52 -16.78 -10.70 19.35
CA ALA A 52 -18.23 -10.54 19.40
C ALA A 52 -18.61 -9.22 20.07
N ASN A 53 -19.60 -8.53 19.51
CA ASN A 53 -20.11 -7.24 20.02
C ASN A 53 -19.09 -6.08 20.01
N ALA A 54 -17.96 -6.20 19.30
CA ALA A 54 -17.00 -5.10 19.14
C ALA A 54 -17.60 -3.91 18.37
N PHE A 55 -18.48 -4.20 17.42
CA PHE A 55 -19.19 -3.24 16.59
C PHE A 55 -20.68 -3.61 16.52
N ASP A 56 -21.54 -2.65 16.18
CA ASP A 56 -22.97 -2.91 16.02
C ASP A 56 -23.27 -3.57 14.69
N VAL A 57 -22.53 -3.21 13.65
CA VAL A 57 -22.70 -3.70 12.27
C VAL A 57 -21.33 -4.01 11.64
N LEU A 58 -21.24 -5.14 10.94
CA LEU A 58 -20.10 -5.49 10.08
C LEU A 58 -20.48 -5.35 8.60
N CYS A 59 -19.73 -4.52 7.88
CA CYS A 59 -19.83 -4.32 6.44
C CYS A 59 -18.73 -5.13 5.73
N ILE A 60 -19.07 -6.28 5.17
CA ILE A 60 -18.14 -7.21 4.54
C ILE A 60 -18.12 -7.01 3.03
N GLY A 61 -16.95 -6.63 2.49
CA GLY A 61 -16.73 -6.37 1.07
C GLY A 61 -16.89 -4.91 0.70
N ALA A 62 -17.48 -4.66 -0.48
CA ALA A 62 -17.60 -3.32 -1.04
C ALA A 62 -18.70 -2.50 -0.35
N ALA A 63 -18.34 -1.37 0.23
CA ALA A 63 -19.28 -0.47 0.90
C ALA A 63 -20.30 0.14 -0.09
N GLU A 64 -19.92 0.31 -1.35
CA GLU A 64 -20.81 0.80 -2.40
C GLU A 64 -22.07 -0.06 -2.56
N GLY A 65 -21.96 -1.38 -2.32
CA GLY A 65 -23.09 -2.29 -2.39
C GLY A 65 -23.87 -2.45 -1.08
N THR A 66 -23.28 -2.07 0.05
CA THR A 66 -23.89 -2.31 1.37
C THR A 66 -24.28 -1.03 2.10
N TRP A 67 -23.55 0.07 1.92
CA TRP A 67 -23.80 1.30 2.67
C TRP A 67 -25.18 1.91 2.44
N PRO A 68 -25.72 1.96 1.20
CA PRO A 68 -27.11 2.42 0.98
C PRO A 68 -28.15 1.58 1.71
N GLU A 69 -27.95 0.25 1.79
CA GLU A 69 -28.84 -0.66 2.53
C GLU A 69 -28.74 -0.41 4.03
N ILE A 70 -27.51 -0.25 4.56
CA ILE A 70 -27.28 0.07 5.98
C ILE A 70 -28.01 1.34 6.39
N ILE A 71 -27.87 2.42 5.59
CA ILE A 71 -28.55 3.69 5.89
C ILE A 71 -30.06 3.54 5.84
N LYS A 72 -30.60 2.84 4.87
CA LYS A 72 -32.03 2.57 4.78
C LYS A 72 -32.52 1.80 6.00
N ASP A 73 -31.87 0.68 6.32
CA ASP A 73 -32.28 -0.17 7.44
C ASP A 73 -32.13 0.57 8.79
N PHE A 74 -31.15 1.49 8.89
CA PHE A 74 -31.02 2.37 10.06
C PHE A 74 -32.22 3.29 10.23
N LEU A 75 -32.67 3.96 9.15
CA LEU A 75 -33.82 4.84 9.17
C LEU A 75 -35.13 4.08 9.46
N ASP A 76 -35.20 2.84 9.02
CA ASP A 76 -36.37 1.96 9.23
C ASP A 76 -36.30 1.22 10.60
N ASN A 77 -35.30 1.50 11.47
CA ASN A 77 -35.03 0.79 12.74
C ASN A 77 -34.95 -0.75 12.56
N ASN A 78 -34.33 -1.22 11.48
CA ASN A 78 -34.25 -2.63 11.11
C ASN A 78 -32.83 -3.06 10.76
N LEU A 79 -31.82 -2.53 11.48
CA LEU A 79 -30.42 -2.85 11.24
C LEU A 79 -30.11 -4.33 11.45
N LYS A 80 -29.38 -4.91 10.50
CA LYS A 80 -28.82 -6.25 10.59
C LYS A 80 -27.39 -6.18 11.16
N PRO A 81 -26.93 -7.20 11.88
CA PRO A 81 -25.56 -7.20 12.42
C PRO A 81 -24.48 -7.37 11.34
N VAL A 82 -24.84 -7.85 10.14
CA VAL A 82 -23.87 -8.11 9.06
C VAL A 82 -24.52 -7.81 7.70
N TYR A 83 -23.82 -6.99 6.91
CA TYR A 83 -24.14 -6.74 5.51
C TYR A 83 -23.00 -7.25 4.62
N ARG A 84 -23.32 -7.83 3.45
CA ARG A 84 -22.33 -8.47 2.58
C ARG A 84 -22.49 -8.04 1.13
N CYS A 85 -21.40 -7.47 0.56
CA CYS A 85 -21.22 -7.30 -0.87
C CYS A 85 -19.79 -7.74 -1.24
N PRO A 86 -19.53 -9.05 -1.36
CA PRO A 86 -18.16 -9.56 -1.48
C PRO A 86 -17.48 -9.08 -2.75
N LYS A 87 -18.22 -8.78 -3.81
CA LYS A 87 -17.68 -8.31 -5.10
C LYS A 87 -18.62 -7.29 -5.73
N LEU A 88 -18.06 -6.25 -6.31
CA LEU A 88 -18.76 -5.41 -7.27
C LEU A 88 -18.83 -6.13 -8.61
N GLN A 89 -19.91 -5.90 -9.38
CA GLN A 89 -20.10 -6.50 -10.69
C GLN A 89 -19.30 -5.76 -11.76
N GLU A 90 -19.18 -4.44 -11.63
CA GLU A 90 -18.57 -3.56 -12.62
C GLU A 90 -17.78 -2.43 -11.95
N GLY A 91 -16.74 -1.95 -12.65
CA GLY A 91 -15.88 -0.87 -12.14
C GLY A 91 -16.56 0.50 -12.08
N ASN A 92 -17.63 0.73 -12.84
CA ASN A 92 -18.46 1.94 -12.79
C ASN A 92 -19.26 2.08 -11.48
N LEU A 93 -19.37 1.00 -10.69
CA LEU A 93 -19.97 1.04 -9.36
C LEU A 93 -18.99 1.55 -8.28
N ILE A 94 -17.72 1.73 -8.61
CA ILE A 94 -16.72 2.32 -7.70
C ILE A 94 -16.95 3.82 -7.64
N VAL A 95 -17.45 4.29 -6.52
CA VAL A 95 -17.83 5.70 -6.30
C VAL A 95 -16.59 6.59 -6.18
N SER A 96 -16.65 7.78 -6.76
CA SER A 96 -15.61 8.81 -6.60
C SER A 96 -15.55 9.30 -5.14
N PRO A 97 -14.35 9.47 -4.56
CA PRO A 97 -14.21 10.07 -3.24
C PRO A 97 -14.72 11.51 -3.22
N ALA A 98 -15.28 11.94 -2.09
CA ALA A 98 -15.71 13.32 -1.89
C ALA A 98 -14.52 14.22 -1.54
N TYR A 99 -13.72 14.58 -2.53
CA TYR A 99 -12.48 15.36 -2.37
C TYR A 99 -12.66 16.70 -1.69
N ASP A 100 -13.84 17.32 -1.81
CA ASP A 100 -14.16 18.63 -1.20
C ASP A 100 -14.17 18.60 0.33
N PHE A 101 -14.36 17.43 0.94
CA PHE A 101 -14.28 17.27 2.39
C PHE A 101 -12.84 17.15 2.91
N LEU A 102 -11.85 17.00 2.02
CA LEU A 102 -10.45 16.88 2.44
C LEU A 102 -9.89 18.26 2.81
N LYS A 103 -9.64 18.47 4.10
CA LYS A 103 -8.94 19.65 4.56
C LYS A 103 -7.45 19.51 4.32
N LYS A 104 -6.91 20.36 3.43
CA LYS A 104 -5.46 20.42 3.17
C LYS A 104 -4.73 20.72 4.48
N GLY A 105 -3.77 19.88 4.86
CA GLY A 105 -3.02 20.01 6.11
C GLY A 105 -3.35 18.97 7.17
N GLU A 106 -4.52 18.34 7.10
CA GLU A 106 -4.83 17.19 7.96
C GLU A 106 -4.19 15.88 7.46
N TYR A 107 -3.70 15.86 6.22
CA TYR A 107 -3.09 14.71 5.55
C TYR A 107 -1.68 15.03 5.08
N LEU A 108 -0.77 14.07 5.19
CA LEU A 108 0.59 14.17 4.65
C LEU A 108 0.57 14.29 3.12
N TYR A 109 -0.38 13.63 2.47
CA TYR A 109 -0.58 13.67 1.03
C TYR A 109 -2.05 13.41 0.70
N CYS A 110 -2.69 14.32 0.01
CA CYS A 110 -4.11 14.24 -0.35
C CYS A 110 -4.40 14.14 -1.86
N HIS A 111 -3.36 14.25 -2.70
CA HIS A 111 -3.51 14.20 -4.16
C HIS A 111 -3.48 12.75 -4.67
N VAL A 112 -4.40 11.95 -4.16
CA VAL A 112 -4.49 10.52 -4.48
C VAL A 112 -5.72 10.24 -5.35
N VAL A 113 -5.55 9.37 -6.34
CA VAL A 113 -6.64 8.90 -7.22
C VAL A 113 -6.45 7.40 -7.40
N HIS A 114 -7.52 6.64 -7.43
CA HIS A 114 -7.47 5.24 -7.83
C HIS A 114 -8.19 5.01 -9.17
N THR A 115 -7.60 4.16 -10.00
CA THR A 115 -8.09 3.85 -11.34
C THR A 115 -8.73 2.47 -11.40
N SER A 116 -8.39 1.64 -10.41
CA SER A 116 -8.84 0.26 -10.32
C SER A 116 -9.04 -0.14 -8.86
N ARG A 117 -9.67 -1.27 -8.63
CA ARG A 117 -9.76 -1.91 -7.33
C ARG A 117 -9.30 -3.35 -7.42
N GLY A 118 -8.39 -3.73 -6.50
CA GLY A 118 -7.81 -5.06 -6.41
C GLY A 118 -6.64 -5.28 -7.35
N CYS A 119 -6.23 -6.53 -7.48
CA CYS A 119 -5.07 -6.95 -8.26
C CYS A 119 -5.40 -8.24 -9.00
N PRO A 120 -4.96 -8.44 -10.28
CA PRO A 120 -5.23 -9.68 -10.99
C PRO A 120 -4.44 -10.89 -10.47
N PHE A 121 -3.39 -10.67 -9.68
CA PHE A 121 -2.53 -11.72 -9.14
C PHE A 121 -3.01 -12.24 -7.79
N ARG A 122 -2.55 -13.44 -7.41
CA ARG A 122 -2.98 -14.17 -6.21
C ARG A 122 -1.80 -14.61 -5.36
N CYS A 123 -0.99 -13.64 -4.89
CA CYS A 123 0.13 -13.92 -3.99
C CYS A 123 -0.38 -14.35 -2.61
N ASP A 124 0.21 -15.41 -2.01
CA ASP A 124 -0.26 -16.04 -0.77
C ASP A 124 -0.28 -15.11 0.45
N PHE A 125 0.61 -14.13 0.49
CA PHE A 125 0.74 -13.19 1.60
C PHE A 125 -0.17 -11.97 1.48
N CYS A 126 -0.81 -11.75 0.33
CA CYS A 126 -1.48 -10.50 0.01
C CYS A 126 -2.98 -10.55 0.34
N TYR A 127 -3.51 -9.54 1.01
CA TYR A 127 -4.95 -9.40 1.26
C TYR A 127 -5.79 -9.45 -0.02
N ASN A 128 -5.29 -8.86 -1.11
CA ASN A 128 -6.01 -8.80 -2.37
C ASN A 128 -6.21 -10.18 -2.99
N SER A 129 -5.50 -11.19 -2.50
CA SER A 129 -5.64 -12.59 -2.92
C SER A 129 -6.63 -13.38 -2.06
N ALA A 130 -7.12 -12.78 -0.97
CA ALA A 130 -8.02 -13.41 -0.02
C ALA A 130 -9.45 -13.57 -0.56
N LYS A 131 -10.39 -13.91 0.32
CA LYS A 131 -11.79 -14.31 0.00
C LYS A 131 -12.56 -13.37 -0.94
N ALA A 132 -12.22 -12.08 -0.95
CA ALA A 132 -12.87 -11.05 -1.80
C ALA A 132 -12.05 -10.67 -3.04
N HIS A 133 -11.21 -11.58 -3.54
CA HIS A 133 -10.36 -11.30 -4.70
C HIS A 133 -11.18 -10.85 -5.91
N GLN A 134 -10.83 -9.65 -6.41
CA GLN A 134 -11.36 -9.09 -7.66
C GLN A 134 -10.33 -8.17 -8.30
N TYR A 135 -10.52 -7.85 -9.57
CA TYR A 135 -9.83 -6.77 -10.25
C TYR A 135 -10.79 -6.08 -11.20
N LEU A 136 -11.01 -4.80 -10.99
CA LEU A 136 -11.95 -3.98 -11.77
C LEU A 136 -11.31 -2.63 -12.10
N ASN A 137 -11.32 -2.23 -13.37
CA ASN A 137 -10.99 -0.86 -13.76
C ASN A 137 -12.24 0.02 -13.68
N ARG A 138 -12.05 1.26 -13.24
CA ARG A 138 -13.08 2.31 -13.28
C ARG A 138 -13.28 2.82 -14.71
N ASN A 139 -14.40 3.50 -14.94
CA ASN A 139 -14.58 4.24 -16.18
C ASN A 139 -13.54 5.36 -16.27
N ILE A 140 -12.92 5.52 -17.45
CA ILE A 140 -11.84 6.52 -17.67
C ILE A 140 -12.36 7.94 -17.40
N GLN A 141 -13.59 8.26 -17.79
CA GLN A 141 -14.15 9.61 -17.59
C GLN A 141 -14.35 9.95 -16.13
N ASP A 142 -14.74 8.97 -15.29
CA ASP A 142 -14.87 9.16 -13.84
C ASP A 142 -13.49 9.40 -13.20
N VAL A 143 -12.46 8.66 -13.63
CA VAL A 143 -11.09 8.88 -13.16
C VAL A 143 -10.56 10.26 -13.57
N LEU A 144 -10.87 10.71 -14.80
CA LEU A 144 -10.51 12.05 -15.26
C LEU A 144 -11.23 13.15 -14.47
N ALA A 145 -12.48 12.92 -14.08
CA ALA A 145 -13.22 13.84 -13.21
C ALA A 145 -12.53 13.95 -11.82
N ASP A 146 -12.13 12.82 -11.22
CA ASP A 146 -11.39 12.79 -9.95
C ASP A 146 -10.06 13.53 -10.04
N ILE A 147 -9.29 13.33 -11.12
CA ILE A 147 -8.02 14.04 -11.34
C ILE A 147 -8.24 15.56 -11.37
N ARG A 148 -9.33 16.03 -11.98
CA ARG A 148 -9.68 17.46 -11.98
C ARG A 148 -10.09 17.94 -10.59
N ALA A 149 -10.87 17.15 -9.84
CA ALA A 149 -11.33 17.48 -8.50
C ALA A 149 -10.20 17.60 -7.47
N VAL A 150 -9.12 16.86 -7.66
CA VAL A 150 -7.92 16.94 -6.80
C VAL A 150 -7.18 18.29 -6.93
N HIS A 151 -7.40 19.03 -8.02
CA HIS A 151 -6.76 20.34 -8.28
C HIS A 151 -5.23 20.35 -8.15
N SER A 152 -4.56 19.29 -8.60
CA SER A 152 -3.09 19.16 -8.59
C SER A 152 -2.58 18.50 -9.87
N ARG A 153 -1.38 18.90 -10.28
CA ARG A 153 -0.65 18.19 -11.35
C ARG A 153 0.19 17.03 -10.81
N HIS A 154 0.38 16.97 -9.48
CA HIS A 154 1.12 15.89 -8.82
C HIS A 154 0.12 14.88 -8.27
N ILE A 155 0.01 13.74 -8.92
CA ILE A 155 -0.95 12.68 -8.58
C ILE A 155 -0.21 11.42 -8.14
N MET A 156 -0.72 10.78 -7.10
CA MET A 156 -0.36 9.42 -6.75
C MET A 156 -1.54 8.50 -7.07
N PHE A 157 -1.37 7.62 -8.04
CA PHE A 157 -2.32 6.54 -8.26
C PHE A 157 -2.09 5.48 -7.20
N ILE A 158 -3.12 5.22 -6.38
CA ILE A 158 -3.04 4.35 -5.19
C ILE A 158 -3.60 2.95 -5.44
N ASP A 159 -3.60 2.54 -6.69
CA ASP A 159 -4.01 1.20 -7.10
C ASP A 159 -3.10 0.12 -6.51
N ASP A 160 -3.65 -1.06 -6.21
CA ASP A 160 -2.85 -2.24 -5.85
C ASP A 160 -1.97 -2.73 -7.00
N ASN A 161 -2.42 -2.52 -8.25
CA ASN A 161 -1.66 -2.73 -9.46
C ASN A 161 -2.22 -1.87 -10.60
N PHE A 162 -1.64 -0.70 -10.77
CA PHE A 162 -2.07 0.28 -11.78
C PHE A 162 -2.08 -0.28 -13.22
N ALA A 163 -1.14 -1.17 -13.54
CA ALA A 163 -1.01 -1.78 -14.85
C ALA A 163 -1.62 -3.19 -14.93
N GLY A 164 -2.54 -3.53 -14.03
CA GLY A 164 -3.16 -4.86 -13.98
C GLY A 164 -3.98 -5.23 -15.23
N ASN A 165 -4.47 -4.23 -15.97
CA ASN A 165 -5.06 -4.38 -17.31
C ASN A 165 -4.30 -3.46 -18.29
N PRO A 166 -3.29 -3.95 -19.00
CA PRO A 166 -2.47 -3.12 -19.90
C PRO A 166 -3.25 -2.42 -21.02
N ILE A 167 -4.31 -3.04 -21.54
CA ILE A 167 -5.14 -2.45 -22.60
C ILE A 167 -5.83 -1.20 -22.09
N TRP A 168 -6.53 -1.30 -20.98
CA TRP A 168 -7.19 -0.17 -20.32
C TRP A 168 -6.18 0.90 -19.91
N THR A 169 -5.05 0.48 -19.32
CA THR A 169 -4.01 1.41 -18.86
C THR A 169 -3.42 2.21 -20.01
N LYS A 170 -3.10 1.58 -21.15
CA LYS A 170 -2.61 2.29 -22.34
C LYS A 170 -3.61 3.32 -22.85
N GLN A 171 -4.89 2.99 -22.87
CA GLN A 171 -5.94 3.95 -23.26
C GLN A 171 -6.00 5.11 -22.27
N PHE A 172 -6.05 4.85 -20.98
CA PHE A 172 -6.07 5.87 -19.93
C PHE A 172 -4.85 6.79 -19.98
N LEU A 173 -3.65 6.25 -20.19
CA LEU A 173 -2.42 7.04 -20.30
C LEU A 173 -2.46 8.01 -21.50
N LYS A 174 -3.06 7.63 -22.61
CA LYS A 174 -3.28 8.53 -23.75
C LYS A 174 -4.20 9.69 -23.39
N GLU A 175 -5.26 9.44 -22.63
CA GLU A 175 -6.24 10.46 -22.21
C GLU A 175 -5.65 11.48 -21.21
N ILE A 176 -4.71 11.07 -20.35
CA ILE A 176 -4.11 11.99 -19.35
C ILE A 176 -2.91 12.78 -19.87
N MET A 177 -2.35 12.45 -21.05
CA MET A 177 -1.20 13.19 -21.62
C MET A 177 -1.43 14.71 -21.72
N PRO A 178 -2.59 15.21 -22.21
CA PRO A 178 -2.84 16.64 -22.30
C PRO A 178 -2.85 17.36 -20.95
N LEU A 179 -3.09 16.63 -19.85
CA LEU A 179 -3.15 17.20 -18.51
C LEU A 179 -1.75 17.54 -17.93
N ARG A 180 -0.68 17.08 -18.57
CA ARG A 180 0.72 17.32 -18.19
C ARG A 180 0.97 17.02 -16.72
N LEU A 181 0.49 15.87 -16.27
CA LEU A 181 0.64 15.42 -14.88
C LEU A 181 2.10 15.03 -14.59
N LYS A 182 2.43 15.05 -13.29
CA LYS A 182 3.56 14.33 -12.70
C LYS A 182 2.98 13.29 -11.77
N TRP A 183 3.16 12.01 -12.06
CA TRP A 183 2.45 10.97 -11.33
C TRP A 183 3.36 9.81 -10.92
N ARG A 184 2.88 9.04 -9.94
CA ARG A 184 3.50 7.83 -9.40
C ARG A 184 2.43 6.77 -9.23
N ALA A 185 2.83 5.49 -9.35
CA ALA A 185 1.90 4.37 -9.17
C ALA A 185 2.64 3.11 -8.71
N ALA A 186 1.88 2.16 -8.15
CA ALA A 186 2.35 0.80 -7.92
C ALA A 186 2.02 -0.09 -9.13
N VAL A 187 3.00 -0.85 -9.57
CA VAL A 187 2.86 -1.82 -10.67
C VAL A 187 3.56 -3.13 -10.35
N SER A 188 3.10 -4.20 -10.95
CA SER A 188 3.88 -5.45 -10.99
C SER A 188 5.00 -5.35 -12.02
N ILE A 189 6.09 -6.07 -11.79
CA ILE A 189 7.30 -6.00 -12.60
C ILE A 189 7.09 -6.35 -14.08
N ASN A 190 6.07 -7.17 -14.39
CA ASN A 190 5.72 -7.54 -15.76
C ASN A 190 5.35 -6.33 -16.65
N ALA A 191 4.92 -5.21 -16.06
CA ALA A 191 4.70 -3.96 -16.80
C ALA A 191 5.98 -3.44 -17.49
N ALA A 192 7.16 -3.79 -16.98
CA ALA A 192 8.45 -3.40 -17.54
C ALA A 192 8.82 -4.12 -18.85
N PHE A 193 8.09 -5.16 -19.23
CA PHE A 193 8.31 -5.92 -20.47
C PHE A 193 7.37 -5.49 -21.61
N ASP A 194 6.55 -4.47 -21.40
CA ASP A 194 5.70 -3.84 -22.41
C ASP A 194 6.26 -2.46 -22.75
N ASP A 195 7.05 -2.39 -23.82
CA ASP A 195 7.75 -1.17 -24.25
C ASP A 195 6.77 -0.03 -24.57
N GLU A 196 5.63 -0.32 -25.23
CA GLU A 196 4.60 0.69 -25.51
C GLU A 196 4.03 1.25 -24.22
N LEU A 197 3.75 0.39 -23.24
CA LEU A 197 3.21 0.80 -21.94
C LEU A 197 4.21 1.71 -21.20
N LEU A 198 5.49 1.34 -21.13
CA LEU A 198 6.52 2.16 -20.50
C LEU A 198 6.70 3.52 -21.20
N ASP A 199 6.66 3.54 -22.53
CA ASP A 199 6.75 4.78 -23.30
C ASP A 199 5.55 5.70 -23.04
N LEU A 200 4.34 5.14 -22.96
CA LEU A 200 3.14 5.87 -22.62
C LEU A 200 3.20 6.39 -21.17
N MET A 201 3.67 5.59 -20.22
CA MET A 201 3.91 6.03 -18.85
C MET A 201 4.83 7.25 -18.80
N LYS A 202 5.97 7.19 -19.51
CA LYS A 202 6.89 8.33 -19.56
C LYS A 202 6.26 9.56 -20.20
N LYS A 203 5.62 9.41 -21.35
CA LYS A 203 5.00 10.52 -22.11
C LYS A 203 3.85 11.17 -21.32
N SER A 204 3.12 10.40 -20.52
CA SER A 204 2.03 10.91 -19.66
C SER A 204 2.49 11.51 -18.33
N GLY A 205 3.81 11.46 -18.03
CA GLY A 205 4.42 12.14 -16.89
C GLY A 205 4.75 11.27 -15.69
N CYS A 206 4.91 9.94 -15.87
CA CYS A 206 5.39 9.04 -14.82
C CYS A 206 6.75 9.49 -14.30
N GLN A 207 6.86 9.67 -12.98
CA GLN A 207 8.09 10.03 -12.29
C GLN A 207 8.72 8.82 -11.60
N SER A 208 7.90 7.96 -11.01
CA SER A 208 8.37 6.80 -10.24
C SER A 208 7.35 5.68 -10.24
N LEU A 209 7.84 4.45 -10.25
CA LEU A 209 7.05 3.23 -10.11
C LEU A 209 7.44 2.52 -8.80
N PHE A 210 6.44 2.20 -7.99
CA PHE A 210 6.59 1.28 -6.87
C PHE A 210 6.47 -0.14 -7.40
N ILE A 211 7.50 -0.96 -7.20
CA ILE A 211 7.57 -2.33 -7.73
C ILE A 211 7.88 -3.31 -6.61
N GLY A 212 6.98 -4.27 -6.41
CA GLY A 212 7.19 -5.37 -5.50
C GLY A 212 8.14 -6.42 -6.11
N PHE A 213 9.43 -6.33 -5.82
CA PHE A 213 10.41 -7.39 -6.13
C PHE A 213 10.29 -8.54 -5.14
N GLU A 214 10.00 -8.24 -3.90
CA GLU A 214 9.86 -9.05 -2.70
C GLU A 214 11.17 -9.74 -2.29
N SER A 215 11.78 -10.53 -3.17
CA SER A 215 13.08 -11.14 -2.94
C SER A 215 13.87 -11.28 -4.25
N ILE A 216 15.20 -11.28 -4.14
CA ILE A 216 16.10 -11.68 -5.24
C ILE A 216 16.34 -13.20 -5.27
N ASN A 217 15.86 -13.92 -4.25
CA ASN A 217 15.94 -15.38 -4.18
C ASN A 217 14.75 -16.01 -4.90
N PRO A 218 14.97 -16.82 -5.97
CA PRO A 218 13.90 -17.48 -6.71
C PRO A 218 13.01 -18.38 -5.83
N ASP A 219 13.63 -19.11 -4.88
CA ASP A 219 12.90 -20.04 -4.01
C ASP A 219 11.95 -19.29 -3.06
N SER A 220 12.37 -18.12 -2.56
CA SER A 220 11.53 -17.26 -1.73
C SER A 220 10.33 -16.72 -2.49
N VAL A 221 10.52 -16.29 -3.74
CA VAL A 221 9.46 -15.75 -4.60
C VAL A 221 8.45 -16.85 -5.00
N SER A 222 8.95 -18.03 -5.37
CA SER A 222 8.09 -19.16 -5.74
C SER A 222 7.30 -19.70 -4.55
N GLY A 223 7.89 -19.73 -3.35
CA GLY A 223 7.27 -20.17 -2.11
C GLY A 223 6.06 -19.37 -1.65
N VAL A 224 5.82 -18.18 -2.23
CA VAL A 224 4.66 -17.32 -1.95
C VAL A 224 3.76 -17.12 -3.18
N HIS A 225 3.90 -17.94 -4.19
CA HIS A 225 3.11 -17.94 -5.44
C HIS A 225 3.05 -16.57 -6.14
N LYS A 226 4.15 -15.79 -6.11
CA LYS A 226 4.24 -14.54 -6.87
C LYS A 226 4.69 -14.81 -8.30
N VAL A 227 3.82 -15.45 -9.06
CA VAL A 227 4.10 -16.01 -10.41
C VAL A 227 4.56 -15.00 -11.45
N GLN A 228 4.24 -13.71 -11.28
CA GLN A 228 4.65 -12.65 -12.20
C GLN A 228 6.11 -12.19 -11.99
N ASN A 229 6.77 -12.65 -10.94
CA ASN A 229 8.14 -12.27 -10.62
C ASN A 229 9.12 -13.37 -11.06
N HIS A 230 9.92 -13.08 -12.09
CA HIS A 230 11.03 -13.91 -12.57
C HIS A 230 12.34 -13.23 -12.20
N THR A 231 13.03 -13.70 -11.17
CA THR A 231 14.21 -13.03 -10.59
C THR A 231 15.35 -12.84 -11.61
N GLN A 232 15.47 -13.75 -12.59
CA GLN A 232 16.46 -13.68 -13.67
C GLN A 232 16.22 -12.49 -14.62
N GLU A 233 15.00 -11.98 -14.67
CA GLU A 233 14.62 -10.88 -15.57
C GLU A 233 14.63 -9.50 -14.87
N TYR A 234 14.86 -9.44 -13.57
CA TYR A 234 14.79 -8.20 -12.80
C TYR A 234 15.73 -7.11 -13.34
N GLU A 235 16.98 -7.47 -13.65
CA GLU A 235 17.95 -6.48 -14.18
C GLU A 235 17.54 -5.95 -15.56
N LYS A 236 16.88 -6.77 -16.40
CA LYS A 236 16.34 -6.33 -17.69
C LYS A 236 15.19 -5.35 -17.49
N ALA A 237 14.26 -5.66 -16.57
CA ALA A 237 13.15 -4.78 -16.22
C ALA A 237 13.62 -3.42 -15.70
N ILE A 238 14.61 -3.42 -14.79
CA ILE A 238 15.18 -2.20 -14.24
C ILE A 238 15.81 -1.33 -15.32
N ARG A 239 16.60 -1.93 -16.23
CA ARG A 239 17.19 -1.20 -17.36
C ARG A 239 16.13 -0.55 -18.22
N ALA A 240 15.08 -1.27 -18.60
CA ALA A 240 13.99 -0.75 -19.44
C ALA A 240 13.28 0.46 -18.81
N ILE A 241 13.10 0.46 -17.48
CA ILE A 241 12.51 1.57 -16.73
C ILE A 241 13.48 2.76 -16.65
N HIS A 242 14.75 2.51 -16.31
CA HIS A 242 15.78 3.55 -16.17
C HIS A 242 16.10 4.24 -17.50
N GLU A 243 16.12 3.53 -18.63
CA GLU A 243 16.30 4.09 -19.98
C GLU A 243 15.25 5.15 -20.32
N ARG A 244 14.05 5.04 -19.74
CA ARG A 244 12.98 6.03 -19.86
C ARG A 244 13.06 7.15 -18.82
N GLY A 245 14.07 7.13 -17.93
CA GLY A 245 14.25 8.10 -16.87
C GLY A 245 13.09 8.09 -15.86
N ILE A 246 12.54 6.92 -15.56
CA ILE A 246 11.55 6.67 -14.52
C ILE A 246 12.30 6.10 -13.31
N MET A 247 12.04 6.63 -12.13
CA MET A 247 12.61 6.13 -10.88
C MET A 247 11.90 4.86 -10.40
N ILE A 248 12.63 4.01 -9.70
CA ILE A 248 12.09 2.82 -9.06
C ILE A 248 12.07 3.00 -7.54
N ASN A 249 10.90 2.75 -6.94
CA ASN A 249 10.77 2.47 -5.52
C ASN A 249 10.58 0.96 -5.37
N ALA A 250 11.65 0.24 -5.00
CA ALA A 250 11.59 -1.20 -4.86
C ALA A 250 11.05 -1.61 -3.49
N SER A 251 10.13 -2.57 -3.47
CA SER A 251 9.67 -3.23 -2.25
C SER A 251 10.33 -4.60 -2.09
N PHE A 252 10.84 -4.86 -0.87
CA PHE A 252 11.40 -6.15 -0.46
C PHE A 252 10.72 -6.65 0.80
N VAL A 253 10.51 -7.96 0.86
CA VAL A 253 9.95 -8.68 2.01
C VAL A 253 10.96 -9.72 2.45
N PHE A 254 11.35 -9.68 3.72
CA PHE A 254 12.34 -10.56 4.32
C PHE A 254 11.69 -11.57 5.27
N GLY A 255 12.31 -12.76 5.37
CA GLY A 255 11.87 -13.85 6.24
C GLY A 255 10.99 -14.87 5.55
N MET A 256 11.01 -14.93 4.23
CA MET A 256 10.39 -16.03 3.47
C MET A 256 11.09 -17.35 3.76
N ASP A 257 10.45 -18.48 3.49
CA ASP A 257 10.96 -19.80 3.85
C ASP A 257 12.29 -20.18 3.16
N GLY A 258 12.60 -19.56 2.02
CA GLY A 258 13.89 -19.71 1.33
C GLY A 258 14.98 -18.73 1.77
N ASP A 259 14.71 -17.83 2.73
CA ASP A 259 15.68 -16.82 3.16
C ASP A 259 16.57 -17.34 4.28
N THR A 260 17.88 -17.04 4.18
CA THR A 260 18.87 -17.15 5.25
C THR A 260 19.38 -15.77 5.64
N PRO A 261 20.17 -15.59 6.72
CA PRO A 261 20.70 -14.27 7.12
C PRO A 261 21.49 -13.54 6.03
N GLU A 262 22.06 -14.27 5.08
CA GLU A 262 22.80 -13.72 3.93
C GLU A 262 21.92 -12.91 2.98
N VAL A 263 20.58 -13.10 3.00
CA VAL A 263 19.65 -12.39 2.13
C VAL A 263 19.75 -10.87 2.29
N PHE A 264 20.02 -10.38 3.48
CA PHE A 264 20.13 -8.94 3.72
C PHE A 264 21.32 -8.32 2.99
N LYS A 265 22.48 -8.97 3.08
CA LYS A 265 23.69 -8.47 2.41
C LYS A 265 23.59 -8.61 0.89
N SER A 266 23.13 -9.74 0.38
CA SER A 266 22.97 -9.95 -1.06
C SER A 266 21.95 -9.00 -1.66
N THR A 267 20.84 -8.74 -0.98
CA THR A 267 19.84 -7.75 -1.42
C THR A 267 20.42 -6.33 -1.42
N LEU A 268 21.17 -5.93 -0.39
CA LEU A 268 21.85 -4.63 -0.37
C LEU A 268 22.81 -4.47 -1.55
N ASP A 269 23.67 -5.47 -1.78
CA ASP A 269 24.64 -5.45 -2.87
C ASP A 269 23.94 -5.37 -4.24
N TRP A 270 22.83 -6.09 -4.41
CA TRP A 270 22.00 -6.06 -5.61
C TRP A 270 21.33 -4.69 -5.82
N ILE A 271 20.74 -4.09 -4.77
CA ILE A 271 20.16 -2.75 -4.80
C ILE A 271 21.19 -1.70 -5.24
N VAL A 272 22.41 -1.79 -4.69
CA VAL A 272 23.50 -0.86 -5.01
C VAL A 272 23.99 -1.05 -6.44
N LYS A 273 24.16 -2.31 -6.90
CA LYS A 273 24.55 -2.66 -8.27
C LYS A 273 23.57 -2.08 -9.29
N ASN A 274 22.28 -2.25 -9.04
CA ASN A 274 21.21 -1.86 -9.97
C ASN A 274 20.75 -0.40 -9.78
N LYS A 275 21.39 0.38 -8.91
CA LYS A 275 21.13 1.81 -8.69
C LYS A 275 19.68 2.12 -8.37
N ILE A 276 19.01 1.23 -7.64
CA ILE A 276 17.60 1.43 -7.22
C ILE A 276 17.49 2.72 -6.41
N GLU A 277 16.60 3.62 -6.79
CA GLU A 277 16.54 4.96 -6.23
C GLU A 277 16.02 4.98 -4.80
N THR A 278 14.90 4.32 -4.54
CA THR A 278 14.31 4.23 -3.20
C THR A 278 13.89 2.80 -2.90
N VAL A 279 13.89 2.45 -1.64
CA VAL A 279 13.59 1.07 -1.20
C VAL A 279 12.69 1.11 0.03
N THR A 280 11.67 0.27 0.01
CA THR A 280 10.84 -0.04 1.16
C THR A 280 11.08 -1.50 1.54
N SER A 281 11.36 -1.76 2.79
CA SER A 281 11.62 -3.11 3.30
C SER A 281 10.56 -3.51 4.31
N HIS A 282 10.17 -4.78 4.29
CA HIS A 282 9.13 -5.33 5.14
C HIS A 282 9.59 -6.66 5.74
N ILE A 283 9.14 -6.96 6.94
CA ILE A 283 9.15 -8.33 7.47
C ILE A 283 7.90 -9.03 6.96
N LEU A 284 8.05 -10.26 6.44
CA LEU A 284 6.92 -11.07 6.01
C LEU A 284 5.89 -11.16 7.14
N THR A 285 4.65 -10.78 6.86
CA THR A 285 3.59 -10.76 7.87
C THR A 285 2.44 -11.62 7.37
N PRO A 286 2.17 -12.75 8.02
CA PRO A 286 1.05 -13.62 7.69
C PRO A 286 -0.26 -13.00 8.20
N TYR A 287 -0.95 -12.29 7.34
CA TYR A 287 -2.21 -11.63 7.72
C TYR A 287 -3.36 -12.62 7.82
N PRO A 288 -4.18 -12.59 8.90
CA PRO A 288 -5.38 -13.41 9.01
C PRO A 288 -6.26 -13.32 7.77
N GLY A 289 -6.74 -14.47 7.29
CA GLY A 289 -7.55 -14.59 6.08
C GLY A 289 -6.75 -14.76 4.78
N THR A 290 -5.42 -14.80 4.83
CA THR A 290 -4.55 -15.12 3.68
C THR A 290 -4.10 -16.58 3.71
N ALA A 291 -3.78 -17.15 2.53
CA ALA A 291 -3.27 -18.50 2.43
C ALA A 291 -1.96 -18.71 3.22
N LEU A 292 -1.11 -17.69 3.27
CA LEU A 292 0.11 -17.72 4.08
C LEU A 292 -0.19 -17.87 5.57
N TYR A 293 -1.17 -17.12 6.09
CA TYR A 293 -1.57 -17.22 7.50
C TYR A 293 -2.09 -18.61 7.83
N ASP A 294 -3.01 -19.14 7.02
CA ASP A 294 -3.61 -20.45 7.24
C ASP A 294 -2.55 -21.56 7.24
N ARG A 295 -1.58 -21.50 6.30
CA ARG A 295 -0.44 -22.41 6.25
C ARG A 295 0.43 -22.29 7.51
N MET A 296 0.87 -21.10 7.88
CA MET A 296 1.74 -20.91 9.05
C MET A 296 1.04 -21.27 10.36
N LYS A 297 -0.28 -21.04 10.44
CA LYS A 297 -1.09 -21.43 11.60
C LYS A 297 -1.18 -22.96 11.72
N SER A 298 -1.43 -23.67 10.62
CA SER A 298 -1.46 -25.12 10.61
C SER A 298 -0.10 -25.77 10.94
N GLU A 299 1.00 -25.08 10.61
CA GLU A 299 2.37 -25.47 10.95
C GLU A 299 2.78 -25.08 12.40
N GLY A 300 1.92 -24.43 13.17
CA GLY A 300 2.22 -23.98 14.52
C GLY A 300 3.27 -22.84 14.59
N ARG A 301 3.43 -22.07 13.53
CA ARG A 301 4.47 -21.03 13.40
C ARG A 301 4.01 -19.64 13.80
N ILE A 302 2.73 -19.40 14.01
CA ILE A 302 2.23 -18.11 14.51
C ILE A 302 2.61 -17.97 15.97
N LEU A 303 3.19 -16.84 16.38
CA LEU A 303 3.80 -16.62 17.69
C LEU A 303 2.97 -15.73 18.62
N THR A 304 2.04 -14.98 18.08
CA THR A 304 1.25 -14.01 18.83
C THR A 304 -0.08 -13.73 18.17
N ASP A 305 -1.10 -13.53 18.99
CA ASP A 305 -2.44 -13.09 18.56
C ASP A 305 -2.59 -11.56 18.71
N ASP A 306 -1.54 -10.84 19.13
CA ASP A 306 -1.54 -9.37 19.18
C ASP A 306 -1.48 -8.79 17.77
N LEU A 307 -2.65 -8.42 17.24
CA LEU A 307 -2.78 -7.89 15.89
C LEU A 307 -2.09 -6.55 15.68
N THR A 308 -1.76 -5.78 16.73
CA THR A 308 -1.01 -4.52 16.61
C THR A 308 0.40 -4.73 16.06
N LEU A 309 0.94 -5.93 16.22
CA LEU A 309 2.27 -6.31 15.74
C LEU A 309 2.29 -6.75 14.26
N TYR A 310 1.10 -6.93 13.64
CA TYR A 310 0.99 -7.36 12.22
C TYR A 310 1.12 -6.16 11.27
N ASN A 311 2.21 -5.41 11.40
CA ASN A 311 2.45 -4.13 10.71
C ASN A 311 3.72 -4.13 9.83
N THR A 312 4.22 -5.31 9.45
CA THR A 312 5.41 -5.52 8.61
C THR A 312 6.76 -5.09 9.21
N ALA A 313 6.77 -4.63 10.46
CA ALA A 313 7.99 -4.23 11.18
C ALA A 313 8.31 -5.15 12.38
N HIS A 314 7.42 -6.07 12.71
CA HIS A 314 7.57 -7.03 13.79
C HIS A 314 7.57 -8.47 13.28
N VAL A 315 8.30 -9.34 13.98
CA VAL A 315 8.34 -10.78 13.68
C VAL A 315 7.25 -11.48 14.48
N VAL A 316 6.15 -11.78 13.82
CA VAL A 316 4.95 -12.41 14.44
C VAL A 316 4.85 -13.92 14.19
N TYR A 317 5.84 -14.50 13.52
CA TYR A 317 5.89 -15.92 13.19
C TYR A 317 7.32 -16.47 13.35
N GLN A 318 7.47 -17.80 13.34
CA GLN A 318 8.77 -18.47 13.34
C GLN A 318 9.29 -18.65 11.90
N PRO A 319 10.37 -17.95 11.49
CA PRO A 319 11.02 -18.18 10.20
C PRO A 319 11.63 -19.59 10.12
N ARG A 320 11.84 -20.12 8.90
CA ARG A 320 12.49 -21.43 8.71
C ARG A 320 14.00 -21.34 8.61
N GLY A 321 14.52 -20.43 7.79
CA GLY A 321 15.95 -20.36 7.47
C GLY A 321 16.78 -19.45 8.38
N MET A 322 16.18 -18.83 9.39
CA MET A 322 16.85 -17.95 10.34
C MET A 322 16.06 -17.85 11.65
N THR A 323 16.70 -17.36 12.70
CA THR A 323 16.03 -17.05 13.97
C THR A 323 15.21 -15.75 13.87
N ARG A 324 14.24 -15.58 14.76
CA ARG A 324 13.47 -14.32 14.88
C ARG A 324 14.37 -13.11 15.10
N GLN A 325 15.42 -13.29 15.91
CA GLN A 325 16.36 -12.23 16.23
C GLN A 325 17.21 -11.84 15.02
N GLU A 326 17.69 -12.80 14.23
CA GLU A 326 18.41 -12.54 12.98
C GLU A 326 17.53 -11.80 11.96
N LEU A 327 16.27 -12.22 11.81
CA LEU A 327 15.33 -11.52 10.93
C LEU A 327 15.11 -10.07 11.37
N TYR A 328 14.85 -9.84 12.64
CA TYR A 328 14.62 -8.50 13.18
C TYR A 328 15.86 -7.61 13.06
N GLN A 329 17.04 -8.13 13.45
CA GLN A 329 18.30 -7.39 13.35
C GLN A 329 18.69 -7.12 11.90
N GLY A 330 18.52 -8.10 11.01
CA GLY A 330 18.80 -7.96 9.59
C GLY A 330 17.91 -6.91 8.91
N TYR A 331 16.62 -6.87 9.27
CA TYR A 331 15.68 -5.85 8.82
C TYR A 331 16.12 -4.43 9.22
N HIS A 332 16.52 -4.21 10.46
CA HIS A 332 17.04 -2.91 10.90
C HIS A 332 18.38 -2.57 10.27
N TRP A 333 19.26 -3.57 10.12
CA TRP A 333 20.56 -3.39 9.49
C TRP A 333 20.42 -2.95 8.03
N ILE A 334 19.58 -3.63 7.23
CA ILE A 334 19.44 -3.29 5.81
C ILE A 334 18.86 -1.90 5.62
N TYR A 335 17.88 -1.47 6.43
CA TYR A 335 17.36 -0.11 6.41
C TYR A 335 18.46 0.92 6.66
N LYS A 336 19.28 0.70 7.68
CA LYS A 336 20.41 1.58 8.02
C LYS A 336 21.42 1.65 6.88
N GLU A 337 21.75 0.52 6.29
CA GLU A 337 22.76 0.45 5.22
C GLU A 337 22.25 1.04 3.90
N ILE A 338 21.01 0.76 3.48
CA ILE A 338 20.43 1.34 2.27
C ILE A 338 20.51 2.87 2.32
N TYR A 339 20.18 3.47 3.44
CA TYR A 339 20.15 4.93 3.62
C TYR A 339 21.42 5.51 4.27
N SER A 340 22.53 4.75 4.30
CA SER A 340 23.85 5.31 4.64
C SER A 340 24.34 6.27 3.54
N LEU A 341 25.08 7.33 3.92
CA LEU A 341 25.60 8.30 2.93
C LEU A 341 26.44 7.62 1.84
N LYS A 342 27.21 6.60 2.22
CA LYS A 342 28.01 5.79 1.30
C LYS A 342 27.13 5.13 0.23
N ASN A 343 26.06 4.45 0.64
CA ASN A 343 25.21 3.71 -0.28
C ASN A 343 24.23 4.64 -1.04
N ILE A 344 23.79 5.74 -0.47
CA ILE A 344 23.09 6.80 -1.21
C ILE A 344 23.98 7.31 -2.35
N TRP A 345 25.26 7.60 -2.08
CA TRP A 345 26.16 8.07 -3.13
C TRP A 345 26.43 7.02 -4.21
N ARG A 346 26.62 5.76 -3.83
CA ARG A 346 26.84 4.64 -4.77
C ARG A 346 25.66 4.38 -5.69
N ARG A 347 24.43 4.53 -5.17
CA ARG A 347 23.18 4.30 -5.91
C ARG A 347 22.72 5.49 -6.74
N ARG A 348 23.42 6.64 -6.69
CA ARG A 348 22.95 7.85 -7.38
C ARG A 348 22.66 7.58 -8.86
N PRO A 349 21.54 8.10 -9.38
CA PRO A 349 21.14 7.93 -10.78
C PRO A 349 22.18 8.52 -11.74
N GLU A 350 22.31 7.94 -12.91
CA GLU A 350 23.14 8.49 -13.99
C GLU A 350 22.52 9.74 -14.60
N SER A 351 21.18 9.72 -14.77
CA SER A 351 20.41 10.86 -15.27
C SER A 351 20.48 12.05 -14.31
N LYS A 352 21.00 13.19 -14.81
CA LYS A 352 21.07 14.43 -14.03
C LYS A 352 19.69 14.97 -13.66
N GLY A 353 18.68 14.74 -14.49
CA GLY A 353 17.33 15.29 -14.32
C GLY A 353 16.59 14.75 -13.08
N ILE A 354 16.93 13.56 -12.59
CA ILE A 354 16.29 12.96 -11.41
C ILE A 354 17.15 13.02 -10.15
N ARG A 355 18.41 13.52 -10.25
CA ARG A 355 19.34 13.53 -9.10
C ARG A 355 18.86 14.38 -7.94
N ALA A 356 18.26 15.53 -8.22
CA ALA A 356 17.77 16.40 -7.16
C ALA A 356 16.66 15.69 -6.36
N ALA A 357 15.67 15.12 -7.03
CA ALA A 357 14.63 14.32 -6.41
C ALA A 357 15.22 13.14 -5.62
N TYR A 358 16.13 12.40 -6.21
CA TYR A 358 16.81 11.28 -5.58
C TYR A 358 17.47 11.66 -4.26
N PHE A 359 18.33 12.69 -4.25
CA PHE A 359 19.02 13.12 -3.04
C PHE A 359 18.05 13.65 -1.99
N THR A 360 17.05 14.45 -2.40
CA THR A 360 16.04 14.99 -1.48
C THR A 360 15.32 13.85 -0.75
N PHE A 361 14.79 12.87 -1.46
CA PHE A 361 14.09 11.73 -0.84
C PHE A 361 15.01 10.91 0.07
N ASN A 362 16.19 10.51 -0.43
CA ASN A 362 17.08 9.64 0.35
C ASN A 362 17.66 10.33 1.59
N LEU A 363 17.98 11.62 1.52
CA LEU A 363 18.47 12.39 2.67
C LEU A 363 17.38 12.68 3.69
N LEU A 364 16.14 12.96 3.24
CA LEU A 364 14.99 13.09 4.12
C LEU A 364 14.71 11.76 4.82
N TYR A 365 14.67 10.66 4.09
CA TYR A 365 14.41 9.33 4.64
C TYR A 365 15.46 8.92 5.69
N ARG A 366 16.71 9.28 5.49
CA ARG A 366 17.78 9.04 6.47
C ARG A 366 17.57 9.77 7.80
N LYS A 367 17.02 10.98 7.77
CA LYS A 367 16.71 11.76 8.98
C LYS A 367 15.44 11.30 9.70
N TYR A 368 14.62 10.53 9.01
CA TYR A 368 13.26 10.21 9.42
C TYR A 368 13.17 9.26 10.63
N GLY A 369 14.18 8.49 11.00
CA GLY A 369 14.09 7.58 12.14
C GLY A 369 13.91 8.31 13.49
N LYS A 370 14.97 8.95 13.98
CA LYS A 370 14.95 9.63 15.30
C LYS A 370 14.50 11.10 15.24
N PHE A 371 14.65 11.75 14.11
CA PHE A 371 14.36 13.18 13.95
C PHE A 371 12.86 13.42 13.70
N THR A 372 12.15 12.50 13.11
CA THR A 372 10.69 12.62 12.91
C THR A 372 9.94 12.43 14.22
N ASP A 373 10.35 11.49 15.06
CA ASP A 373 9.77 11.33 16.40
C ASP A 373 9.96 12.63 17.19
N MET A 374 11.13 13.23 17.13
CA MET A 374 11.39 14.55 17.76
C MET A 374 10.58 15.68 17.12
N LEU A 375 10.46 15.73 15.79
CA LEU A 375 9.67 16.72 15.07
C LEU A 375 8.17 16.56 15.32
N CYS A 376 7.65 15.32 15.36
CA CYS A 376 6.25 15.06 15.67
C CYS A 376 5.87 15.43 17.10
N HIS A 377 6.83 15.46 18.01
CA HIS A 377 6.62 16.00 19.38
C HIS A 377 6.70 17.52 19.45
N LEU A 378 7.39 18.19 18.52
CA LEU A 378 7.64 19.63 18.54
C LEU A 378 6.80 20.44 17.53
N ILE A 379 6.33 19.81 16.47
CA ILE A 379 5.61 20.47 15.36
C ILE A 379 4.32 19.70 15.09
N SER A 380 3.19 20.42 14.97
CA SER A 380 1.91 19.78 14.65
C SER A 380 1.98 19.00 13.33
N TYR A 381 1.26 17.91 13.25
CA TYR A 381 1.19 17.04 12.07
C TYR A 381 0.80 17.80 10.79
N GLU A 382 -0.06 18.81 10.92
CA GLU A 382 -0.46 19.74 9.85
C GLU A 382 0.72 20.51 9.23
N LYS A 383 1.64 21.01 10.08
CA LYS A 383 2.83 21.73 9.60
C LYS A 383 3.82 20.80 8.91
N ILE A 384 3.95 19.56 9.39
CA ILE A 384 4.78 18.53 8.74
C ILE A 384 4.20 18.16 7.36
N GLY A 385 2.87 17.99 7.28
CA GLY A 385 2.16 17.74 6.02
C GLY A 385 2.35 18.86 5.00
N ALA A 386 2.24 20.12 5.42
CA ALA A 386 2.45 21.29 4.55
C ALA A 386 3.90 21.38 4.02
N ILE A 387 4.89 21.02 4.84
CA ILE A 387 6.31 20.94 4.43
C ILE A 387 6.52 19.80 3.44
N ALA A 388 5.98 18.62 3.72
CA ALA A 388 6.07 17.46 2.83
C ALA A 388 5.42 17.73 1.47
N GLU A 389 4.27 18.39 1.45
CA GLU A 389 3.58 18.81 0.23
C GLU A 389 4.40 19.82 -0.60
N ARG A 390 5.02 20.82 0.05
CA ARG A 390 5.92 21.76 -0.63
C ARG A 390 7.12 21.06 -1.26
N ILE A 391 7.73 20.14 -0.54
CA ILE A 391 8.85 19.33 -1.05
C ILE A 391 8.40 18.47 -2.22
N ALA A 392 7.25 17.80 -2.11
CA ALA A 392 6.71 16.98 -3.19
C ALA A 392 6.38 17.79 -4.46
N LYS A 393 6.00 19.05 -4.33
CA LYS A 393 5.75 19.97 -5.46
C LYS A 393 7.02 20.55 -6.08
N SER A 394 8.11 20.60 -5.33
CA SER A 394 9.39 21.16 -5.81
C SER A 394 10.26 20.10 -6.53
N VAL A 395 9.87 18.85 -6.46
CA VAL A 395 10.50 17.67 -7.08
C VAL A 395 9.62 17.13 -8.19
#